data_ef79372ab519b30e69a065cbbc60a00a
#
_entry.id   ef79372ab519b30e69a065cbbc60a00a
#
_cell.length_a   1.000
_cell.length_b   1.000
_cell.length_c   1.000
_cell.angle_alpha   90.00
_cell.angle_beta   90.00
_cell.angle_gamma   90.00
#
_symmetry.space_group_name_H-M   'P 1'
#
loop_
_entity.id
_entity.type
_entity.pdbx_description
1 polymer ?
#
loop_
_entity_poly.entity_id
_entity_poly.type
_entity_poly.pdbx_seq_one_letter_code
_entity_poly.pdbx_strand_id
1 'polypeptide(L)'
;MNLIVQKFGGSSVANVERVRHVAQIITDTYAKGNSVIAVVSAQGDTTDDLIAKAKEITDKPSSREMDVLLSTGEQISMSLLAMAIEQMGYPVISLTGWQAGFLTESTHRNARIKKINTERLQNELDKKNIVIVAGFQGLNRYDDITTLGRGGSDTSAVAIAAALKADKCEIYTDVDGVYTADPRIVPDPLP
;
A
#
# COMPACT_ATOMS: atom_id res chain seq x y z
N MET A 1 -14.28 11.39 -14.48
CA MET A 1 -13.27 10.33 -14.34
C MET A 1 -13.35 9.76 -12.93
N ASN A 2 -13.50 8.46 -12.81
CA ASN A 2 -13.60 7.82 -11.50
C ASN A 2 -12.21 7.56 -10.93
N LEU A 3 -12.10 7.63 -9.61
CA LEU A 3 -10.91 7.20 -8.87
C LEU A 3 -11.20 5.83 -8.24
N ILE A 4 -10.37 4.86 -8.57
CA ILE A 4 -10.45 3.51 -8.03
C ILE A 4 -9.21 3.26 -7.19
N VAL A 5 -9.41 2.89 -5.93
CA VAL A 5 -8.32 2.43 -5.05
C VAL A 5 -8.37 0.91 -5.02
N GLN A 6 -7.24 0.27 -5.29
CA GLN A 6 -7.13 -1.20 -5.32
C GLN A 6 -6.05 -1.63 -4.34
N LYS A 7 -6.34 -2.62 -3.50
CA LYS A 7 -5.36 -3.14 -2.55
C LYS A 7 -5.06 -4.60 -2.89
N PHE A 8 -3.77 -4.92 -2.92
CA PHE A 8 -3.29 -6.27 -3.22
C PHE A 8 -2.47 -6.80 -2.04
N GLY A 9 -2.85 -7.96 -1.53
CA GLY A 9 -2.17 -8.61 -0.42
C GLY A 9 -0.85 -9.26 -0.84
N GLY A 10 -0.09 -9.74 0.14
CA GLY A 10 1.25 -10.30 -0.09
C GLY A 10 1.27 -11.49 -1.02
N SER A 11 0.30 -12.39 -0.95
CA SER A 11 0.21 -13.53 -1.84
C SER A 11 -0.03 -13.12 -3.29
N SER A 12 -0.75 -12.03 -3.51
CA SER A 12 -1.04 -11.51 -4.85
C SER A 12 0.19 -10.95 -5.56
N VAL A 13 1.24 -10.63 -4.82
CA VAL A 13 2.49 -10.05 -5.37
C VAL A 13 3.71 -10.93 -5.05
N ALA A 14 3.50 -12.19 -4.71
CA ALA A 14 4.51 -13.06 -4.14
C ALA A 14 5.66 -13.42 -5.09
N ASN A 15 5.45 -13.35 -6.40
CA ASN A 15 6.47 -13.68 -7.41
C ASN A 15 6.21 -12.88 -8.68
N VAL A 16 7.12 -13.01 -9.64
CA VAL A 16 7.09 -12.24 -10.91
C VAL A 16 5.78 -12.47 -11.68
N GLU A 17 5.33 -13.71 -11.77
CA GLU A 17 4.10 -14.03 -12.48
C GLU A 17 2.89 -13.34 -11.86
N ARG A 18 2.79 -13.35 -10.53
CA ARG A 18 1.71 -12.69 -9.81
C ARG A 18 1.79 -11.17 -9.90
N VAL A 19 2.99 -10.62 -9.83
CA VAL A 19 3.20 -9.18 -10.03
C VAL A 19 2.71 -8.75 -11.41
N ARG A 20 3.01 -9.52 -12.45
CA ARG A 20 2.53 -9.23 -13.80
C ARG A 20 1.02 -9.32 -13.92
N HIS A 21 0.41 -10.30 -13.22
CA HIS A 21 -1.04 -10.42 -13.18
C HIS A 21 -1.69 -9.21 -12.52
N VAL A 22 -1.14 -8.75 -11.40
CA VAL A 22 -1.62 -7.54 -10.72
C VAL A 22 -1.44 -6.31 -11.61
N ALA A 23 -0.30 -6.20 -12.29
CA ALA A 23 -0.07 -5.12 -13.25
C ALA A 23 -1.13 -5.10 -14.35
N GLN A 24 -1.55 -6.26 -14.82
CA GLN A 24 -2.62 -6.37 -15.82
C GLN A 24 -3.95 -5.88 -15.27
N ILE A 25 -4.31 -6.26 -14.05
CA ILE A 25 -5.54 -5.79 -13.40
C ILE A 25 -5.55 -4.27 -13.31
N ILE A 26 -4.46 -3.69 -12.84
CA ILE A 26 -4.33 -2.24 -12.66
C ILE A 26 -4.42 -1.50 -13.99
N THR A 27 -3.68 -1.97 -14.99
CA THR A 27 -3.66 -1.30 -16.30
C THR A 27 -4.99 -1.47 -17.04
N ASP A 28 -5.69 -2.59 -16.88
CA ASP A 28 -7.03 -2.76 -17.43
C ASP A 28 -8.01 -1.75 -16.83
N THR A 29 -7.94 -1.54 -15.52
CA THR A 29 -8.77 -0.53 -14.84
C THR A 29 -8.46 0.87 -15.35
N TYR A 30 -7.18 1.19 -15.46
CA TYR A 30 -6.71 2.49 -15.94
C TYR A 30 -7.14 2.74 -17.40
N ALA A 31 -7.00 1.71 -18.25
CA ALA A 31 -7.34 1.83 -19.68
C ALA A 31 -8.83 2.11 -19.94
N LYS A 32 -9.68 1.80 -18.98
CA LYS A 32 -11.11 2.12 -19.04
C LYS A 32 -11.42 3.59 -18.76
N GLY A 33 -10.40 4.41 -18.51
CA GLY A 33 -10.55 5.83 -18.24
C GLY A 33 -10.58 6.20 -16.76
N ASN A 34 -10.19 5.29 -15.87
CA ASN A 34 -10.15 5.57 -14.44
C ASN A 34 -8.79 6.08 -13.99
N SER A 35 -8.77 6.87 -12.93
CA SER A 35 -7.57 7.10 -12.14
C SER A 35 -7.41 5.92 -11.18
N VAL A 36 -6.18 5.44 -10.97
CA VAL A 36 -5.94 4.27 -10.13
C VAL A 36 -4.84 4.53 -9.11
N ILE A 37 -5.13 4.21 -7.86
CA ILE A 37 -4.13 4.09 -6.80
C ILE A 37 -4.15 2.65 -6.35
N ALA A 38 -3.01 1.97 -6.41
CA ALA A 38 -2.87 0.60 -5.91
C ALA A 38 -2.04 0.59 -4.64
N VAL A 39 -2.55 -0.05 -3.60
CA VAL A 39 -1.85 -0.20 -2.32
C VAL A 39 -1.38 -1.64 -2.20
N VAL A 40 -0.10 -1.84 -1.90
CA VAL A 40 0.49 -3.17 -1.87
C VAL A 40 1.07 -3.52 -0.51
N SER A 41 0.98 -4.81 -0.17
CA SER A 41 1.67 -5.43 0.96
C SER A 41 3.06 -5.91 0.53
N ALA A 42 3.88 -6.29 1.50
CA ALA A 42 5.14 -6.98 1.22
C ALA A 42 4.85 -8.32 0.54
N GLN A 43 5.81 -8.81 -0.25
CA GLN A 43 5.64 -10.08 -0.98
C GLN A 43 5.57 -11.28 -0.04
N GLY A 44 4.53 -12.10 -0.17
CA GLY A 44 4.44 -13.41 0.48
C GLY A 44 4.85 -13.39 1.96
N ASP A 45 5.90 -14.15 2.28
CA ASP A 45 6.42 -14.31 3.63
C ASP A 45 7.50 -13.29 4.01
N THR A 46 7.70 -12.24 3.22
CA THR A 46 8.78 -11.27 3.44
C THR A 46 8.77 -10.67 4.83
N THR A 47 7.60 -10.29 5.35
CA THR A 47 7.49 -9.71 6.70
C THR A 47 7.98 -10.67 7.76
N ASP A 48 7.56 -11.94 7.68
CA ASP A 48 7.99 -12.98 8.61
C ASP A 48 9.50 -13.23 8.52
N ASP A 49 10.04 -13.24 7.29
CA ASP A 49 11.47 -13.40 7.05
C ASP A 49 12.28 -12.25 7.66
N LEU A 50 11.80 -11.02 7.57
CA LEU A 50 12.44 -9.86 8.16
C LEU A 50 12.42 -9.94 9.68
N ILE A 51 11.31 -10.35 10.27
CA ILE A 51 11.21 -10.56 11.72
C ILE A 51 12.21 -11.63 12.16
N ALA A 52 12.32 -12.73 11.42
CA ALA A 52 13.27 -13.79 11.72
C ALA A 52 14.73 -13.29 11.70
N LYS A 53 15.08 -12.45 10.70
CA LYS A 53 16.42 -11.85 10.63
C LYS A 53 16.74 -11.00 11.85
N ALA A 54 15.77 -10.20 12.30
CA ALA A 54 15.97 -9.38 13.50
C ALA A 54 16.23 -10.25 14.73
N LYS A 55 15.50 -11.35 14.86
CA LYS A 55 15.64 -12.27 16.01
C LYS A 55 16.95 -13.02 16.00
N GLU A 56 17.60 -13.20 14.87
CA GLU A 56 18.94 -13.79 14.80
C GLU A 56 20.00 -12.88 15.46
N ILE A 57 19.73 -11.56 15.49
CA ILE A 57 20.64 -10.58 16.08
C ILE A 57 20.32 -10.35 17.56
N THR A 58 19.04 -10.23 17.90
CA THR A 58 18.61 -9.95 19.27
C THR A 58 17.20 -10.47 19.50
N ASP A 59 16.95 -10.96 20.73
CA ASP A 59 15.62 -11.39 21.15
C ASP A 59 14.68 -10.21 21.41
N LYS A 60 15.24 -9.01 21.56
CA LYS A 60 14.48 -7.81 21.93
C LYS A 60 14.82 -6.62 21.03
N PRO A 61 14.54 -6.71 19.73
CA PRO A 61 14.74 -5.56 18.86
C PRO A 61 13.81 -4.43 19.29
N SER A 62 14.30 -3.19 19.23
CA SER A 62 13.45 -2.06 19.55
C SER A 62 12.32 -1.94 18.51
N SER A 63 11.16 -1.48 18.95
CA SER A 63 10.02 -1.31 18.06
C SER A 63 10.31 -0.29 16.94
N ARG A 64 11.08 0.76 17.27
CA ARG A 64 11.45 1.76 16.26
C ARG A 64 12.28 1.14 15.12
N GLU A 65 13.31 0.35 15.45
CA GLU A 65 14.15 -0.28 14.42
C GLU A 65 13.40 -1.38 13.69
N MET A 66 12.49 -2.07 14.36
CA MET A 66 11.60 -3.03 13.68
C MET A 66 10.74 -2.34 12.63
N ASP A 67 10.21 -1.15 12.92
CA ASP A 67 9.43 -0.40 11.94
C ASP A 67 10.27 -0.01 10.71
N VAL A 68 11.50 0.42 10.94
CA VAL A 68 12.44 0.70 9.83
C VAL A 68 12.64 -0.54 8.97
N LEU A 69 12.92 -1.68 9.60
CA LEU A 69 13.16 -2.93 8.90
C LEU A 69 11.93 -3.39 8.12
N LEU A 70 10.78 -3.46 8.78
CA LEU A 70 9.55 -4.00 8.17
C LEU A 70 9.06 -3.13 7.02
N SER A 71 9.29 -1.82 7.08
CA SER A 71 8.87 -0.92 6.01
C SER A 71 9.56 -1.20 4.66
N THR A 72 10.69 -1.88 4.67
CA THR A 72 11.39 -2.21 3.43
C THR A 72 10.67 -3.25 2.58
N GLY A 73 9.83 -4.08 3.21
CA GLY A 73 9.11 -5.13 2.50
C GLY A 73 8.16 -4.58 1.45
N GLU A 74 7.35 -3.60 1.80
CA GLU A 74 6.44 -2.97 0.84
C GLU A 74 7.16 -2.17 -0.23
N GLN A 75 8.34 -1.64 0.08
CA GLN A 75 9.15 -0.93 -0.92
C GLN A 75 9.60 -1.86 -2.04
N ILE A 76 9.92 -3.10 -1.73
CA ILE A 76 10.24 -4.11 -2.74
C ILE A 76 9.03 -4.34 -3.64
N SER A 77 7.87 -4.61 -3.05
CA SER A 77 6.64 -4.88 -3.81
C SER A 77 6.25 -3.70 -4.71
N MET A 78 6.25 -2.49 -4.16
CA MET A 78 5.81 -1.32 -4.92
C MET A 78 6.70 -1.03 -6.13
N SER A 79 8.01 -1.19 -5.96
CA SER A 79 8.96 -0.90 -7.03
C SER A 79 8.89 -1.95 -8.13
N LEU A 80 8.80 -3.23 -7.77
CA LEU A 80 8.68 -4.30 -8.77
C LEU A 80 7.37 -4.18 -9.55
N LEU A 81 6.27 -3.86 -8.89
CA LEU A 81 4.99 -3.66 -9.55
C LEU A 81 5.02 -2.45 -10.48
N ALA A 82 5.64 -1.34 -10.04
CA ALA A 82 5.80 -0.17 -10.89
C ALA A 82 6.62 -0.49 -12.15
N MET A 83 7.71 -1.25 -12.01
CA MET A 83 8.51 -1.68 -13.15
C MET A 83 7.72 -2.54 -14.13
N ALA A 84 6.86 -3.43 -13.63
CA ALA A 84 6.01 -4.26 -14.47
C ALA A 84 5.02 -3.40 -15.28
N ILE A 85 4.46 -2.38 -14.65
CA ILE A 85 3.52 -1.45 -15.32
C ILE A 85 4.25 -0.59 -16.34
N GLU A 86 5.46 -0.10 -16.02
CA GLU A 86 6.29 0.63 -16.96
C GLU A 86 6.58 -0.18 -18.22
N GLN A 87 6.90 -1.46 -18.03
CA GLN A 87 7.18 -2.35 -19.15
C GLN A 87 5.97 -2.50 -20.08
N MET A 88 4.76 -2.39 -19.54
CA MET A 88 3.52 -2.45 -20.31
C MET A 88 3.21 -1.14 -21.05
N GLY A 89 4.02 -0.09 -20.83
CA GLY A 89 3.86 1.19 -21.53
C GLY A 89 2.93 2.19 -20.84
N TYR A 90 2.61 2.00 -19.59
CA TYR A 90 1.72 2.90 -18.84
C TYR A 90 2.51 3.82 -17.91
N PRO A 91 2.04 5.08 -17.74
CA PRO A 91 2.67 5.99 -16.79
C PRO A 91 2.38 5.55 -15.36
N VAL A 92 3.42 5.44 -14.53
CA VAL A 92 3.30 4.94 -13.16
C VAL A 92 4.37 5.55 -12.28
N ILE A 93 4.03 5.72 -11.01
CA ILE A 93 4.98 6.11 -9.97
C ILE A 93 4.72 5.29 -8.71
N SER A 94 5.78 4.87 -8.03
CA SER A 94 5.67 4.23 -6.71
C SER A 94 6.02 5.22 -5.62
N LEU A 95 5.28 5.17 -4.50
CA LEU A 95 5.46 6.03 -3.35
C LEU A 95 5.49 5.18 -2.08
N THR A 96 6.41 5.50 -1.19
CA THR A 96 6.36 4.95 0.17
C THR A 96 5.12 5.49 0.89
N GLY A 97 4.77 4.91 2.02
CA GLY A 97 3.65 5.40 2.81
C GLY A 97 3.82 6.87 3.21
N TRP A 98 5.04 7.27 3.59
CA TRP A 98 5.30 8.66 3.95
C TRP A 98 5.32 9.60 2.74
N GLN A 99 5.79 9.17 1.58
CA GLN A 99 5.69 9.98 0.36
C GLN A 99 4.23 10.18 -0.05
N ALA A 100 3.40 9.18 0.19
CA ALA A 100 1.96 9.26 -0.06
C ALA A 100 1.23 10.16 0.96
N GLY A 101 1.90 10.53 2.05
CA GLY A 101 1.37 11.49 3.01
C GLY A 101 0.78 10.90 4.29
N PHE A 102 1.03 9.62 4.60
CA PHE A 102 0.53 9.00 5.83
C PHE A 102 1.26 9.55 7.05
N LEU A 103 0.50 10.25 7.90
CA LEU A 103 0.97 10.74 9.19
C LEU A 103 0.30 9.95 10.30
N THR A 104 1.12 9.43 11.22
CA THR A 104 0.65 8.53 12.28
C THR A 104 0.95 9.09 13.67
N GLU A 105 0.35 8.44 14.67
CA GLU A 105 0.77 8.61 16.05
C GLU A 105 2.21 8.12 16.23
N SER A 106 2.83 8.47 17.35
CA SER A 106 4.24 8.15 17.62
C SER A 106 4.49 6.69 18.02
N THR A 107 3.45 5.92 18.28
CA THR A 107 3.56 4.52 18.69
C THR A 107 4.13 3.68 17.54
N HIS A 108 5.17 2.88 17.83
CA HIS A 108 5.71 1.96 16.84
C HIS A 108 4.99 0.61 16.86
N ARG A 109 5.00 -0.11 15.73
CA ARG A 109 4.44 -1.45 15.51
C ARG A 109 2.92 -1.53 15.53
N ASN A 110 2.25 -0.50 16.00
CA ASN A 110 0.80 -0.48 16.07
C ASN A 110 0.30 0.97 15.99
N ALA A 111 0.91 1.73 15.10
CA ALA A 111 0.55 3.14 14.93
C ALA A 111 -0.83 3.28 14.32
N ARG A 112 -1.51 4.35 14.69
CA ARG A 112 -2.79 4.74 14.07
C ARG A 112 -2.55 5.91 13.14
N ILE A 113 -3.27 5.92 12.03
CA ILE A 113 -3.22 7.04 11.08
C ILE A 113 -3.90 8.24 11.72
N LYS A 114 -3.20 9.36 11.79
CA LYS A 114 -3.78 10.63 12.24
C LYS A 114 -4.43 11.37 11.09
N LYS A 115 -3.76 11.42 9.96
CA LYS A 115 -4.28 12.05 8.73
C LYS A 115 -3.42 11.62 7.53
N ILE A 116 -3.93 11.90 6.34
CA ILE A 116 -3.17 11.77 5.11
C ILE A 116 -3.06 13.15 4.48
N ASN A 117 -1.84 13.60 4.24
CA ASN A 117 -1.62 14.77 3.39
C ASN A 117 -1.71 14.31 1.94
N THR A 118 -2.83 14.60 1.31
CA THR A 118 -3.15 14.07 -0.02
C THR A 118 -2.49 14.83 -1.18
N GLU A 119 -1.71 15.86 -0.91
CA GLU A 119 -1.15 16.73 -1.95
C GLU A 119 -0.32 15.94 -2.98
N ARG A 120 0.59 15.07 -2.53
CA ARG A 120 1.42 14.30 -3.46
C ARG A 120 0.58 13.35 -4.30
N LEU A 121 -0.36 12.64 -3.68
CA LEU A 121 -1.25 11.73 -4.39
C LEU A 121 -2.04 12.47 -5.47
N GLN A 122 -2.64 13.60 -5.11
CA GLN A 122 -3.43 14.39 -6.05
C GLN A 122 -2.58 14.92 -7.21
N ASN A 123 -1.37 15.39 -6.91
CA ASN A 123 -0.46 15.88 -7.94
C ASN A 123 -0.09 14.79 -8.96
N GLU A 124 0.17 13.57 -8.49
CA GLU A 124 0.51 12.46 -9.38
C GLU A 124 -0.70 12.01 -10.20
N LEU A 125 -1.88 12.00 -9.62
CA LEU A 125 -3.11 11.70 -10.35
C LEU A 125 -3.39 12.76 -11.43
N ASP A 126 -3.14 14.03 -11.13
CA ASP A 126 -3.31 15.12 -12.09
C ASP A 126 -2.37 14.99 -13.30
N LYS A 127 -1.20 14.38 -13.08
CA LYS A 127 -0.25 14.05 -14.16
C LYS A 127 -0.64 12.80 -14.94
N LYS A 128 -1.75 12.17 -14.59
CA LYS A 128 -2.25 10.93 -15.20
C LYS A 128 -1.38 9.71 -14.90
N ASN A 129 -0.60 9.73 -13.83
CA ASN A 129 0.14 8.56 -13.38
C ASN A 129 -0.78 7.57 -12.65
N ILE A 130 -0.53 6.29 -12.89
CA ILE A 130 -0.96 5.23 -11.98
C ILE A 130 -0.06 5.37 -10.75
N VAL A 131 -0.65 5.34 -9.55
CA VAL A 131 0.11 5.53 -8.31
C VAL A 131 0.12 4.21 -7.53
N ILE A 132 1.33 3.72 -7.22
CA ILE A 132 1.50 2.52 -6.38
C ILE A 132 1.99 2.99 -5.01
N VAL A 133 1.28 2.60 -3.97
CA VAL A 133 1.59 3.03 -2.60
C VAL A 133 1.99 1.83 -1.75
N ALA A 134 3.10 1.95 -1.03
CA ALA A 134 3.47 0.98 -0.01
C ALA A 134 2.49 1.11 1.17
N GLY A 135 1.73 0.05 1.43
CA GLY A 135 0.81 0.01 2.55
C GLY A 135 1.50 -0.21 3.88
N PHE A 136 0.74 -0.21 4.97
CA PHE A 136 1.21 -0.59 6.30
C PHE A 136 2.13 0.42 7.00
N GLN A 137 2.53 1.52 6.38
CA GLN A 137 3.61 2.38 6.86
C GLN A 137 3.26 3.87 6.78
N GLY A 138 3.93 4.66 7.61
CA GLY A 138 3.80 6.11 7.62
C GLY A 138 4.95 6.75 8.38
N LEU A 139 4.81 8.04 8.68
CA LEU A 139 5.73 8.78 9.55
C LEU A 139 4.98 9.37 10.73
N ASN A 140 5.66 9.44 11.86
CA ASN A 140 5.17 10.19 13.01
C ASN A 140 5.68 11.64 12.97
N ARG A 141 5.35 12.41 13.99
CA ARG A 141 5.73 13.84 14.08
C ARG A 141 7.25 14.10 14.17
N TYR A 142 8.03 13.05 14.45
CA TYR A 142 9.49 13.13 14.52
C TYR A 142 10.16 12.71 13.22
N ASP A 143 9.37 12.48 12.17
CA ASP A 143 9.83 11.93 10.89
C ASP A 143 10.41 10.51 11.01
N ASP A 144 10.04 9.79 12.07
CA ASP A 144 10.38 8.38 12.19
C ASP A 144 9.36 7.51 11.48
N ILE A 145 9.86 6.45 10.85
CA ILE A 145 9.01 5.46 10.18
C ILE A 145 8.20 4.70 11.22
N THR A 146 6.91 4.57 10.97
CA THR A 146 5.99 3.79 11.79
C THR A 146 5.33 2.72 10.95
N THR A 147 4.97 1.59 11.56
CA THR A 147 4.10 0.61 10.92
C THR A 147 2.77 0.55 11.65
N LEU A 148 1.72 0.29 10.87
CA LEU A 148 0.36 0.21 11.37
C LEU A 148 0.14 -1.14 12.05
N GLY A 149 -0.95 -1.27 12.77
CA GLY A 149 -1.32 -2.53 13.39
C GLY A 149 -1.89 -3.53 12.39
N ARG A 150 -2.55 -4.56 12.91
CA ARG A 150 -3.17 -5.62 12.12
C ARG A 150 -4.08 -5.03 11.04
N GLY A 151 -4.03 -5.61 9.84
CA GLY A 151 -4.81 -5.13 8.70
C GLY A 151 -4.26 -3.85 8.08
N GLY A 152 -3.00 -3.53 8.35
CA GLY A 152 -2.40 -2.24 7.99
C GLY A 152 -2.52 -1.84 6.53
N SER A 153 -2.32 -2.78 5.58
CA SER A 153 -2.44 -2.45 4.16
C SER A 153 -3.89 -2.18 3.75
N ASP A 154 -4.84 -2.93 4.31
CA ASP A 154 -6.27 -2.67 4.09
C ASP A 154 -6.64 -1.30 4.67
N THR A 155 -6.17 -1.01 5.88
CA THR A 155 -6.38 0.28 6.54
C THR A 155 -5.80 1.41 5.70
N SER A 156 -4.60 1.23 5.15
CA SER A 156 -3.98 2.22 4.25
C SER A 156 -4.86 2.50 3.03
N ALA A 157 -5.37 1.45 2.39
CA ALA A 157 -6.21 1.58 1.19
C ALA A 157 -7.51 2.32 1.50
N VAL A 158 -8.19 1.91 2.56
CA VAL A 158 -9.46 2.53 2.97
C VAL A 158 -9.25 4.00 3.36
N ALA A 159 -8.16 4.30 4.06
CA ALA A 159 -7.85 5.67 4.46
C ALA A 159 -7.58 6.58 3.25
N ILE A 160 -6.84 6.10 2.25
CA ILE A 160 -6.62 6.85 0.99
C ILE A 160 -7.96 7.08 0.28
N ALA A 161 -8.76 6.03 0.15
CA ALA A 161 -10.04 6.12 -0.53
C ALA A 161 -10.98 7.13 0.13
N ALA A 162 -11.02 7.14 1.45
CA ALA A 162 -11.80 8.11 2.22
C ALA A 162 -11.26 9.53 2.04
N ALA A 163 -9.95 9.71 2.16
CA ALA A 163 -9.33 11.05 2.08
C ALA A 163 -9.49 11.69 0.70
N LEU A 164 -9.47 10.90 -0.37
CA LEU A 164 -9.62 11.38 -1.75
C LEU A 164 -11.05 11.23 -2.29
N LYS A 165 -11.96 10.73 -1.48
CA LYS A 165 -13.36 10.48 -1.90
C LYS A 165 -13.41 9.62 -3.16
N ALA A 166 -12.70 8.49 -3.13
CA ALA A 166 -12.66 7.57 -4.24
C ALA A 166 -14.05 7.00 -4.56
N ASP A 167 -14.28 6.67 -5.81
CA ASP A 167 -15.55 6.08 -6.26
C ASP A 167 -15.66 4.63 -5.82
N LYS A 168 -14.54 3.90 -5.77
CA LYS A 168 -14.48 2.50 -5.31
C LYS A 168 -13.20 2.26 -4.54
N CYS A 169 -13.29 1.35 -3.57
CA CYS A 169 -12.14 0.77 -2.90
C CYS A 169 -12.27 -0.74 -3.01
N GLU A 170 -11.38 -1.36 -3.78
CA GLU A 170 -11.42 -2.80 -4.06
C GLU A 170 -10.29 -3.49 -3.31
N ILE A 171 -10.64 -4.49 -2.52
CA ILE A 171 -9.66 -5.30 -1.78
C ILE A 171 -9.55 -6.64 -2.50
N TYR A 172 -8.39 -6.90 -3.09
CA TYR A 172 -8.12 -8.16 -3.78
C TYR A 172 -7.52 -9.15 -2.80
N THR A 173 -8.06 -10.37 -2.80
CA THR A 173 -7.56 -11.46 -1.98
C THR A 173 -7.03 -12.57 -2.87
N ASP A 174 -6.26 -13.49 -2.29
CA ASP A 174 -5.73 -14.67 -2.98
C ASP A 174 -6.80 -15.74 -3.22
N VAL A 175 -8.00 -15.55 -2.69
CA VAL A 175 -9.11 -16.49 -2.83
C VAL A 175 -10.17 -15.87 -3.74
N ASP A 176 -9.92 -15.84 -5.03
CA ASP A 176 -10.90 -15.56 -6.08
C ASP A 176 -11.96 -14.51 -5.75
N GLY A 177 -11.56 -13.32 -5.36
CA GLY A 177 -12.59 -12.34 -5.09
C GLY A 177 -12.06 -10.95 -4.90
N VAL A 178 -12.91 -10.02 -5.27
CA VAL A 178 -12.72 -8.60 -4.98
C VAL A 178 -13.78 -8.22 -3.98
N TYR A 179 -13.36 -7.71 -2.85
CA TYR A 179 -14.28 -7.16 -1.86
C TYR A 179 -14.31 -5.65 -1.99
N THR A 180 -15.49 -5.08 -2.06
CA THR A 180 -15.67 -3.63 -2.18
C THR A 180 -16.39 -3.08 -0.96
N ALA A 181 -16.07 -1.84 -0.62
CA ALA A 181 -16.73 -1.14 0.46
C ALA A 181 -16.80 0.35 0.14
N ASP A 182 -17.78 1.02 0.74
CA ASP A 182 -17.79 2.47 0.75
C ASP A 182 -16.82 2.91 1.84
N PRO A 183 -15.68 3.52 1.49
CA PRO A 183 -14.65 3.87 2.48
C PRO A 183 -15.11 4.94 3.47
N ARG A 184 -16.25 5.61 3.22
CA ARG A 184 -16.81 6.62 4.11
C ARG A 184 -17.69 5.99 5.18
N ILE A 185 -18.24 4.81 4.93
CA ILE A 185 -19.19 4.12 5.79
C ILE A 185 -18.55 2.94 6.50
N VAL A 186 -17.74 2.17 5.77
CA VAL A 186 -17.09 0.96 6.28
C VAL A 186 -15.59 1.18 6.30
N PRO A 187 -14.99 1.52 7.46
CA PRO A 187 -13.55 1.75 7.55
C PRO A 187 -12.72 0.48 7.32
N ASP A 188 -13.27 -0.70 7.63
CA ASP A 188 -12.58 -1.98 7.41
C ASP A 188 -13.45 -2.87 6.54
N PRO A 189 -13.18 -2.94 5.22
CA PRO A 189 -13.95 -3.80 4.34
C PRO A 189 -13.87 -5.26 4.78
N LEU A 190 -15.00 -5.93 4.82
CA LEU A 190 -15.05 -7.35 5.15
C LEU A 190 -14.83 -8.19 3.90
N PRO A 191 -14.10 -9.31 4.03
CA PRO A 191 -13.95 -10.28 2.95
C PRO A 191 -15.26 -10.92 2.56
#